data_cd627eff9ff9fcde7bd232a6494a547b
#
_entry.id   cd627eff9ff9fcde7bd232a6494a547b
#
_cell.length_a   1.000
_cell.length_b   1.000
_cell.length_c   1.000
_cell.angle_alpha   90.00
_cell.angle_beta   90.00
_cell.angle_gamma   90.00
#
_symmetry.space_group_name_H-M   'P 1'
#
loop_
_entity.id
_entity.type
_entity.pdbx_description
1 polymer ?
#
loop_
_entity_poly.entity_id
_entity_poly.type
_entity_poly.pdbx_seq_one_letter_code
_entity_poly.pdbx_strand_id
1 'polypeptide(L)'
;MTRGLRNNNPLNIRRNNTKWQGLAKEQTDKAFFVFVAPEWGYRAALRTLQNYHRVHGLMSIRQWIERWAPPVENPTDSYLKFVCEKVGMPADACPRISNKTIMCNIVAAMSHFENGVPAVMADVHKGWELL
;
A
#
# COMPACT_ATOMS: atom_id res chain seq x y z
N MET A 1 16.06 7.53 7.18
CA MET A 1 14.86 7.34 6.34
C MET A 1 14.91 5.95 5.72
N THR A 2 13.81 5.23 5.74
CA THR A 2 13.75 3.89 5.14
C THR A 2 13.90 3.94 3.62
N ARG A 3 14.22 2.78 3.03
CA ARG A 3 14.35 2.66 1.57
C ARG A 3 13.06 3.05 0.84
N GLY A 4 11.92 2.60 1.34
CA GLY A 4 10.62 2.95 0.75
C GLY A 4 10.36 4.45 0.76
N LEU A 5 10.62 5.11 1.86
CA LEU A 5 10.42 6.55 1.96
C LEU A 5 11.38 7.34 1.06
N ARG A 6 12.64 6.88 0.94
CA ARG A 6 13.60 7.50 0.02
C ARG A 6 13.16 7.38 -1.43
N ASN A 7 12.51 6.29 -1.78
CA ASN A 7 12.04 6.02 -3.15
C ASN A 7 10.70 6.69 -3.44
N ASN A 8 10.11 7.44 -2.50
CA ASN A 8 8.72 7.89 -2.61
C ASN A 8 7.76 6.74 -2.89
N ASN A 9 8.11 5.56 -2.39
CA ASN A 9 7.40 4.30 -2.54
C ASN A 9 7.14 3.69 -1.16
N PRO A 10 6.23 4.30 -0.37
CA PRO A 10 6.06 3.94 1.04
C PRO A 10 5.59 2.51 1.27
N LEU A 11 5.02 1.89 0.27
CA LEU A 11 4.53 0.52 0.35
C LEU A 11 5.49 -0.51 -0.26
N ASN A 12 6.67 -0.09 -0.67
CA ASN A 12 7.71 -0.96 -1.23
C ASN A 12 7.21 -1.81 -2.40
N ILE A 13 6.53 -1.16 -3.35
CA ILE A 13 6.03 -1.85 -4.54
C ILE A 13 7.22 -2.28 -5.40
N ARG A 14 7.32 -3.60 -5.64
CA ARG A 14 8.42 -4.17 -6.41
C ARG A 14 8.32 -3.84 -7.89
N ARG A 15 9.48 -3.66 -8.51
CA ARG A 15 9.57 -3.40 -9.94
C ARG A 15 9.02 -4.57 -10.74
N ASN A 16 8.24 -4.25 -11.76
CA ASN A 16 7.72 -5.17 -12.76
C ASN A 16 7.44 -4.37 -14.04
N ASN A 17 6.68 -4.92 -14.97
CA ASN A 17 6.39 -4.25 -16.25
C ASN A 17 5.25 -3.23 -16.17
N THR A 18 4.67 -3.00 -14.99
CA THR A 18 3.60 -2.01 -14.82
C THR A 18 4.16 -0.61 -15.03
N LYS A 19 3.49 0.17 -15.87
CA LYS A 19 3.87 1.56 -16.14
C LYS A 19 3.01 2.49 -15.29
N TRP A 20 3.34 2.58 -14.01
CA TRP A 20 2.64 3.45 -13.09
C TRP A 20 2.77 4.92 -13.49
N GLN A 21 1.72 5.69 -13.25
CA GLN A 21 1.83 7.15 -13.31
C GLN A 21 2.68 7.63 -12.15
N GLY A 22 3.45 8.69 -12.38
CA GLY A 22 4.27 9.29 -11.34
C GLY A 22 5.61 8.59 -11.09
N LEU A 23 6.00 7.64 -11.93
CA LEU A 23 7.34 7.06 -11.84
C LEU A 23 8.40 8.09 -12.13
N ALA A 24 9.50 8.07 -11.37
CA ALA A 24 10.67 8.86 -11.67
C ALA A 24 11.28 8.39 -13.01
N LYS A 25 11.85 9.34 -13.76
CA LYS A 25 12.47 9.03 -15.04
C LYS A 25 13.58 8.00 -14.89
N GLU A 26 14.40 8.14 -13.85
CA GLU A 26 15.46 7.19 -13.56
C GLU A 26 15.05 6.29 -12.39
N GLN A 27 15.02 4.99 -12.66
CA GLN A 27 14.71 3.98 -11.66
C GLN A 27 16.02 3.50 -11.04
N THR A 28 16.43 4.20 -9.99
CA THR A 28 17.74 3.99 -9.35
C THR A 28 17.78 2.82 -8.38
N ASP A 29 16.62 2.25 -8.04
CA ASP A 29 16.55 1.07 -7.18
C ASP A 29 16.32 -0.17 -8.04
N LYS A 30 17.11 -1.22 -7.83
CA LYS A 30 17.03 -2.44 -8.65
C LYS A 30 15.78 -3.28 -8.35
N ALA A 31 15.24 -3.17 -7.15
CA ALA A 31 14.15 -4.04 -6.68
C ALA A 31 12.80 -3.33 -6.61
N PHE A 32 12.80 -2.04 -6.27
CA PHE A 32 11.58 -1.30 -6.00
C PHE A 32 11.43 -0.10 -6.93
N PHE A 33 10.18 0.23 -7.26
CA PHE A 33 9.92 1.44 -8.02
C PHE A 33 10.33 2.69 -7.25
N VAL A 34 10.74 3.72 -7.99
CA VAL A 34 10.98 5.06 -7.48
C VAL A 34 9.92 5.99 -8.10
N PHE A 35 9.17 6.68 -7.24
CA PHE A 35 8.17 7.66 -7.68
C PHE A 35 8.72 9.08 -7.53
N VAL A 36 8.12 10.04 -8.25
CA VAL A 36 8.55 11.44 -8.18
C VAL A 36 8.11 12.13 -6.89
N ALA A 37 7.09 11.61 -6.23
CA ALA A 37 6.58 12.12 -4.96
C ALA A 37 5.81 11.02 -4.24
N PRO A 38 5.67 11.09 -2.89
CA PRO A 38 5.03 10.01 -2.12
C PRO A 38 3.57 9.77 -2.47
N GLU A 39 2.82 10.78 -2.86
CA GLU A 39 1.42 10.61 -3.25
C GLU A 39 1.25 9.63 -4.42
N TRP A 40 2.18 9.58 -5.34
CA TRP A 40 2.13 8.63 -6.46
C TRP A 40 2.38 7.20 -6.00
N GLY A 41 3.24 7.02 -5.01
CA GLY A 41 3.44 5.72 -4.37
C GLY A 41 2.17 5.25 -3.64
N TYR A 42 1.50 6.14 -2.92
CA TYR A 42 0.23 5.83 -2.26
C TYR A 42 -0.88 5.56 -3.27
N ARG A 43 -0.94 6.32 -4.36
CA ARG A 43 -1.88 6.06 -5.45
C ARG A 43 -1.70 4.64 -6.01
N ALA A 44 -0.47 4.24 -6.27
CA ALA A 44 -0.19 2.91 -6.79
C ALA A 44 -0.63 1.81 -5.82
N ALA A 45 -0.41 2.00 -4.52
CA ALA A 45 -0.87 1.05 -3.50
C ALA A 45 -2.39 0.96 -3.45
N LEU A 46 -3.08 2.10 -3.45
CA LEU A 46 -4.54 2.15 -3.46
C LEU A 46 -5.11 1.44 -4.70
N ARG A 47 -4.53 1.71 -5.86
CA ARG A 47 -4.95 1.07 -7.11
C ARG A 47 -4.73 -0.44 -7.07
N THR A 48 -3.63 -0.89 -6.47
CA THR A 48 -3.34 -2.31 -6.33
C THR A 48 -4.40 -3.00 -5.46
N LEU A 49 -4.78 -2.41 -4.33
CA LEU A 49 -5.85 -2.97 -3.48
C LEU A 49 -7.20 -2.98 -4.20
N GLN A 50 -7.53 -1.93 -4.95
CA GLN A 50 -8.73 -1.91 -5.77
C GLN A 50 -8.73 -3.04 -6.81
N ASN A 51 -7.58 -3.31 -7.41
CA ASN A 51 -7.43 -4.40 -8.38
C ASN A 51 -7.53 -5.78 -7.71
N TYR A 52 -7.04 -5.94 -6.49
CA TYR A 52 -7.25 -7.16 -5.73
C TYR A 52 -8.74 -7.48 -5.63
N HIS A 53 -9.55 -6.46 -5.33
CA HIS A 53 -10.99 -6.61 -5.23
C HIS A 53 -11.65 -6.85 -6.61
N ARG A 54 -11.40 -5.95 -7.57
CA ARG A 54 -12.11 -5.95 -8.86
C ARG A 54 -11.68 -7.07 -9.79
N VAL A 55 -10.39 -7.37 -9.83
CA VAL A 55 -9.81 -8.29 -10.81
C VAL A 55 -9.61 -9.69 -10.22
N HIS A 56 -9.17 -9.76 -8.96
CA HIS A 56 -8.79 -11.03 -8.35
C HIS A 56 -9.80 -11.57 -7.34
N GLY A 57 -10.89 -10.85 -7.07
CA GLY A 57 -11.92 -11.28 -6.14
C GLY A 57 -11.47 -11.38 -4.67
N LEU A 58 -10.40 -10.69 -4.32
CA LEU A 58 -9.90 -10.66 -2.94
C LEU A 58 -10.62 -9.56 -2.18
N MET A 59 -11.47 -9.94 -1.24
CA MET A 59 -12.42 -9.02 -0.62
C MET A 59 -12.04 -8.55 0.78
N SER A 60 -11.38 -9.42 1.58
CA SER A 60 -11.11 -9.13 2.98
C SER A 60 -9.72 -8.52 3.18
N ILE A 61 -9.55 -7.83 4.32
CA ILE A 61 -8.24 -7.32 4.72
C ILE A 61 -7.23 -8.45 4.78
N ARG A 62 -7.61 -9.60 5.35
CA ARG A 62 -6.75 -10.79 5.40
C ARG A 62 -6.26 -11.20 4.00
N GLN A 63 -7.16 -11.30 3.04
CA GLN A 63 -6.81 -11.68 1.67
C GLN A 63 -5.85 -10.67 1.03
N TRP A 64 -6.08 -9.38 1.27
CA TRP A 64 -5.21 -8.33 0.73
C TRP A 64 -3.80 -8.41 1.31
N ILE A 65 -3.68 -8.55 2.64
CA ILE A 65 -2.36 -8.60 3.28
C ILE A 65 -1.62 -9.90 2.92
N GLU A 66 -2.31 -11.03 2.85
CA GLU A 66 -1.71 -12.30 2.44
C GLU A 66 -1.17 -12.24 1.01
N ARG A 67 -1.87 -11.56 0.12
CA ARG A 67 -1.40 -11.34 -1.26
C ARG A 67 -0.26 -10.33 -1.32
N TRP A 68 -0.36 -9.26 -0.54
CA TRP A 68 0.64 -8.19 -0.50
C TRP A 68 1.96 -8.67 0.08
N ALA A 69 1.89 -9.41 1.17
CA ALA A 69 3.04 -9.88 1.94
C ALA A 69 2.91 -11.38 2.21
N PRO A 70 3.19 -12.24 1.22
CA PRO A 70 3.05 -13.68 1.37
C PRO A 70 3.90 -14.24 2.51
N PRO A 71 3.41 -15.29 3.23
CA PRO A 71 4.07 -15.83 4.42
C PRO A 71 5.49 -16.33 4.20
N VAL A 72 5.83 -16.76 3.00
CA VAL A 72 7.15 -17.30 2.66
C VAL A 72 8.27 -16.27 2.87
N GLU A 73 7.97 -14.99 2.66
CA GLU A 73 8.96 -13.92 2.65
C GLU A 73 8.73 -12.86 3.73
N ASN A 74 7.60 -12.89 4.43
CA ASN A 74 7.15 -11.77 5.24
C ASN A 74 6.52 -12.23 6.56
N PRO A 75 6.54 -11.37 7.61
CA PRO A 75 5.80 -11.61 8.85
C PRO A 75 4.32 -11.28 8.65
N THR A 76 3.62 -12.06 7.82
CA THR A 76 2.25 -11.79 7.38
C THR A 76 1.27 -11.64 8.54
N ASP A 77 1.35 -12.51 9.55
CA ASP A 77 0.44 -12.45 10.69
C ASP A 77 0.62 -11.17 11.51
N SER A 78 1.86 -10.76 11.73
CA SER A 78 2.17 -9.51 12.43
C SER A 78 1.70 -8.29 11.63
N TYR A 79 1.89 -8.34 10.33
CA TYR A 79 1.45 -7.28 9.41
C TYR A 79 -0.08 -7.14 9.47
N LEU A 80 -0.79 -8.26 9.32
CA LEU A 80 -2.25 -8.28 9.36
C LEU A 80 -2.79 -7.75 10.68
N LYS A 81 -2.23 -8.23 11.79
CA LYS A 81 -2.63 -7.78 13.13
C LYS A 81 -2.44 -6.28 13.30
N PHE A 82 -1.29 -5.76 12.88
CA PHE A 82 -0.98 -4.33 12.98
C PHE A 82 -2.01 -3.48 12.20
N VAL A 83 -2.28 -3.86 10.94
CA VAL A 83 -3.24 -3.13 10.11
C VAL A 83 -4.63 -3.15 10.72
N CYS A 84 -5.11 -4.33 11.13
CA CYS A 84 -6.45 -4.48 11.73
C CYS A 84 -6.61 -3.67 13.01
N GLU A 85 -5.59 -3.65 13.87
CA GLU A 85 -5.63 -2.85 15.10
C GLU A 85 -5.66 -1.36 14.80
N LYS A 86 -4.86 -0.91 13.82
CA LYS A 86 -4.80 0.52 13.45
C LYS A 86 -6.09 1.01 12.83
N VAL A 87 -6.73 0.22 11.98
CA VAL A 87 -7.97 0.65 11.32
C VAL A 87 -9.22 0.29 12.11
N GLY A 88 -9.09 -0.49 13.19
CA GLY A 88 -10.22 -0.88 14.03
C GLY A 88 -11.19 -1.83 13.34
N MET A 89 -10.70 -2.70 12.47
CA MET A 89 -11.53 -3.66 11.74
C MET A 89 -10.99 -5.08 11.90
N PRO A 90 -11.87 -6.09 11.98
CA PRO A 90 -11.40 -7.49 12.01
C PRO A 90 -10.79 -7.90 10.68
N ALA A 91 -9.93 -8.93 10.73
CA ALA A 91 -9.20 -9.41 9.55
C ALA A 91 -10.11 -9.87 8.40
N ASP A 92 -11.26 -10.42 8.72
CA ASP A 92 -12.21 -10.92 7.72
C ASP A 92 -13.23 -9.89 7.27
N ALA A 93 -13.10 -8.64 7.73
CA ALA A 93 -13.90 -7.54 7.21
C ALA A 93 -13.60 -7.31 5.73
N CYS A 94 -14.65 -6.95 4.99
CA CYS A 94 -14.57 -6.69 3.56
C CYS A 94 -14.80 -5.19 3.31
N PRO A 95 -13.73 -4.39 3.27
CA PRO A 95 -13.88 -2.95 3.09
C PRO A 95 -14.48 -2.59 1.74
N ARG A 96 -15.28 -1.52 1.71
CA ARG A 96 -15.75 -0.96 0.44
C ARG A 96 -14.61 -0.17 -0.20
N ILE A 97 -14.18 -0.58 -1.38
CA ILE A 97 -13.05 0.07 -2.07
C ILE A 97 -13.37 1.49 -2.54
N SER A 98 -14.65 1.89 -2.54
CA SER A 98 -15.04 3.26 -2.83
C SER A 98 -15.02 4.18 -1.61
N ASN A 99 -14.79 3.64 -0.41
CA ASN A 99 -14.75 4.42 0.81
C ASN A 99 -13.36 5.01 1.03
N LYS A 100 -13.21 6.31 0.80
CA LYS A 100 -11.94 7.02 0.92
C LYS A 100 -11.31 6.85 2.30
N THR A 101 -12.08 7.08 3.35
CA THR A 101 -11.56 7.06 4.72
C THR A 101 -11.00 5.70 5.08
N ILE A 102 -11.77 4.64 4.83
CA ILE A 102 -11.35 3.27 5.14
C ILE A 102 -10.13 2.88 4.32
N MET A 103 -10.16 3.11 3.02
CA MET A 103 -9.05 2.73 2.14
C MET A 103 -7.76 3.50 2.46
N CYS A 104 -7.87 4.80 2.71
CA CYS A 104 -6.71 5.59 3.10
C CYS A 104 -6.14 5.15 4.44
N ASN A 105 -7.00 4.81 5.41
CA ASN A 105 -6.54 4.32 6.71
C ASN A 105 -5.82 2.97 6.59
N ILE A 106 -6.31 2.08 5.74
CA ILE A 106 -5.66 0.78 5.50
C ILE A 106 -4.27 1.00 4.90
N VAL A 107 -4.15 1.80 3.85
CA VAL A 107 -2.87 2.06 3.20
C VAL A 107 -1.91 2.80 4.15
N ALA A 108 -2.42 3.74 4.94
CA ALA A 108 -1.62 4.43 5.95
C ALA A 108 -1.06 3.46 7.00
N ALA A 109 -1.88 2.51 7.46
CA ALA A 109 -1.44 1.48 8.40
C ALA A 109 -0.39 0.55 7.79
N MET A 110 -0.56 0.19 6.52
CA MET A 110 0.43 -0.61 5.80
C MET A 110 1.77 0.12 5.69
N SER A 111 1.74 1.40 5.32
CA SER A 111 2.94 2.24 5.27
C SER A 111 3.62 2.34 6.62
N HIS A 112 2.85 2.51 7.68
CA HIS A 112 3.37 2.58 9.04
C HIS A 112 4.08 1.28 9.42
N PHE A 113 3.49 0.14 9.11
CA PHE A 113 4.13 -1.15 9.38
C PHE A 113 5.45 -1.30 8.60
N GLU A 114 5.46 -0.92 7.34
CA GLU A 114 6.64 -1.10 6.48
C GLU A 114 7.77 -0.15 6.82
N ASN A 115 7.48 1.05 7.26
CA ASN A 115 8.51 2.08 7.49
C ASN A 115 8.81 2.36 8.96
N GLY A 116 8.03 1.82 9.88
CA GLY A 116 8.21 2.04 11.31
C GLY A 116 7.84 3.43 11.80
N VAL A 117 7.26 4.26 10.94
CA VAL A 117 6.79 5.61 11.28
C VAL A 117 5.41 5.83 10.68
N PRO A 118 4.55 6.65 11.32
CA PRO A 118 3.22 6.94 10.77
C PRO A 118 3.30 7.56 9.38
N ALA A 119 2.35 7.21 8.53
CA ALA A 119 2.23 7.83 7.22
C ALA A 119 1.79 9.30 7.37
N VAL A 120 2.23 10.14 6.43
CA VAL A 120 1.73 11.51 6.32
C VAL A 120 0.37 11.45 5.62
N MET A 121 -0.72 11.64 6.37
CA MET A 121 -2.07 11.46 5.86
C MET A 121 -2.40 12.39 4.67
N ALA A 122 -1.83 13.59 4.63
CA ALA A 122 -2.01 14.48 3.49
C ALA A 122 -1.54 13.83 2.19
N ASP A 123 -0.43 13.10 2.22
CA ASP A 123 0.11 12.41 1.05
C ASP A 123 -0.79 11.22 0.65
N VAL A 124 -1.31 10.50 1.64
CA VAL A 124 -2.22 9.37 1.40
C VAL A 124 -3.51 9.87 0.74
N HIS A 125 -4.11 10.92 1.29
CA HIS A 125 -5.33 11.53 0.74
C HIS A 125 -5.10 12.04 -0.69
N LYS A 126 -3.95 12.64 -0.93
CA LYS A 126 -3.59 13.12 -2.27
C LYS A 126 -3.46 11.95 -3.26
N GLY A 127 -2.91 10.85 -2.81
CA GLY A 127 -2.87 9.61 -3.61
C GLY A 127 -4.26 9.12 -3.99
N TRP A 128 -5.21 9.18 -3.07
CA TRP A 128 -6.61 8.85 -3.36
C TRP A 128 -7.20 9.79 -4.42
N GLU A 129 -6.95 11.08 -4.32
CA GLU A 129 -7.47 12.08 -5.26
C GLU A 129 -6.91 11.91 -6.66
N LEU A 130 -5.74 11.28 -6.79
CA LEU A 130 -5.10 11.02 -8.08
C LEU A 130 -5.63 9.75 -8.79
N LEU A 131 -6.48 8.97 -8.15
CA LEU A 131 -7.01 7.71 -8.72
C LEU A 131 -7.86 7.93 -9.98
#